data_afe9be38a385331665f25c87c505e890
#
_entry.id   afe9be38a385331665f25c87c505e890
#
_cell.length_a   1.000
_cell.length_b   1.000
_cell.length_c   1.000
_cell.angle_alpha   90.00
_cell.angle_beta   90.00
_cell.angle_gamma   90.00
#
_symmetry.space_group_name_H-M   'P 1'
#
loop_
_entity.id
_entity.type
_entity.pdbx_description
1 polymer ?
#
loop_
_entity_poly.entity_id
_entity_poly.type
_entity_poly.pdbx_seq_one_letter_code
_entity_poly.pdbx_strand_id
1 'polypeptide(L)'
;MLLHKLKEAKVTGKIGKWIAAFLNSDHRRQAVAVEGVMSSLSPVISGVPQGTVIAPVLFLLMISDMAREVSSCTRVSSFVDDTQVKKGIKDVANDCLTLQSDLQAIYDWADDVGCQFNSKKFECVRYWPGTESPEQPYLSPDGTPIQEKSHLRDLGVELSDDCSFNLHIENVVTIVSKLIGWVLRTFRSRTKLVMLTCWSSLLQSRLDYCSQLWSPSDQASITKLEAVARHFTCHIEGMEGKNY
;
A
#
# COMPACT_ATOMS: atom_id res chain seq x y z
N MET A 1 -5.72 18.34 18.56
CA MET A 1 -6.61 17.37 17.93
C MET A 1 -6.45 15.93 18.45
N LEU A 2 -5.31 15.21 18.26
CA LEU A 2 -5.15 13.80 18.69
C LEU A 2 -5.52 13.57 20.15
N LEU A 3 -5.16 14.47 21.07
CA LEU A 3 -5.55 14.40 22.48
C LEU A 3 -7.06 14.53 22.68
N HIS A 4 -7.78 15.22 21.81
CA HIS A 4 -9.24 15.29 21.84
C HIS A 4 -9.84 13.94 21.42
N LYS A 5 -9.38 13.36 20.31
CA LYS A 5 -9.81 12.03 19.84
C LYS A 5 -9.53 10.93 20.87
N LEU A 6 -8.42 11.01 21.60
CA LEU A 6 -8.12 10.11 22.72
C LEU A 6 -9.17 10.18 23.81
N LYS A 7 -9.63 11.40 24.17
CA LYS A 7 -10.69 11.59 25.18
C LYS A 7 -12.03 11.03 24.69
N GLU A 8 -12.39 11.27 23.43
CA GLU A 8 -13.60 10.71 22.80
C GLU A 8 -13.54 9.17 22.78
N ALA A 9 -12.38 8.59 22.49
CA ALA A 9 -12.12 7.15 22.57
C ALA A 9 -12.04 6.62 24.01
N LYS A 10 -12.37 7.47 25.03
CA LYS A 10 -12.33 7.16 26.47
C LYS A 10 -10.93 6.75 26.98
N VAL A 11 -9.87 7.11 26.28
CA VAL A 11 -8.49 6.92 26.76
C VAL A 11 -8.14 8.05 27.71
N THR A 12 -8.40 7.83 29.00
CA THR A 12 -8.29 8.82 30.08
C THR A 12 -7.38 8.31 31.22
N GLY A 13 -7.37 9.00 32.34
CA GLY A 13 -6.62 8.59 33.54
C GLY A 13 -5.11 8.62 33.36
N LYS A 14 -4.41 7.63 33.90
CA LYS A 14 -2.93 7.55 33.86
C LYS A 14 -2.39 7.38 32.45
N ILE A 15 -3.05 6.55 31.63
CA ILE A 15 -2.64 6.30 30.24
C ILE A 15 -2.80 7.57 29.40
N GLY A 16 -3.95 8.24 29.47
CA GLY A 16 -4.19 9.49 28.75
C GLY A 16 -3.19 10.58 29.13
N LYS A 17 -2.87 10.72 30.42
CA LYS A 17 -1.85 11.67 30.89
C LYS A 17 -0.45 11.32 30.37
N TRP A 18 -0.09 10.04 30.37
CA TRP A 18 1.19 9.58 29.85
C TRP A 18 1.32 9.85 28.34
N ILE A 19 0.28 9.52 27.54
CA ILE A 19 0.28 9.82 26.11
C ILE A 19 0.38 11.32 25.87
N ALA A 20 -0.35 12.14 26.64
CA ALA A 20 -0.29 13.59 26.53
C ALA A 20 1.13 14.13 26.81
N ALA A 21 1.79 13.63 27.85
CA ALA A 21 3.18 13.98 28.16
C ALA A 21 4.15 13.48 27.06
N PHE A 22 3.92 12.29 26.52
CA PHE A 22 4.72 11.71 25.43
C PHE A 22 4.60 12.50 24.13
N LEU A 23 3.43 13.07 23.85
CA LEU A 23 3.17 13.87 22.65
C LEU A 23 3.53 15.36 22.83
N ASN A 24 3.89 15.79 24.02
CA ASN A 24 4.20 17.19 24.27
C ASN A 24 5.42 17.63 23.46
N SER A 25 5.22 18.62 22.58
CA SER A 25 6.26 19.17 21.69
C SER A 25 7.41 19.84 22.45
N ASP A 26 7.18 20.35 23.66
CA ASP A 26 8.22 21.05 24.44
C ASP A 26 9.40 20.14 24.81
N HIS A 27 9.12 18.84 24.92
CA HIS A 27 10.11 17.83 25.28
C HIS A 27 10.59 16.97 24.11
N ARG A 28 9.91 17.04 22.96
CA ARG A 28 10.27 16.24 21.78
C ARG A 28 11.28 16.99 20.93
N ARG A 29 12.47 16.40 20.81
CA ARG A 29 13.54 16.95 19.97
C ARG A 29 14.12 15.83 19.11
N GLN A 30 14.60 16.18 17.95
CA GLN A 30 15.25 15.27 17.02
C GLN A 30 16.59 15.85 16.56
N ALA A 31 17.52 14.95 16.27
CA ALA A 31 18.76 15.25 15.57
C ALA A 31 18.99 14.20 14.48
N VAL A 32 19.69 14.57 13.44
CA VAL A 32 20.09 13.68 12.34
C VAL A 32 21.58 13.36 12.50
N ALA A 33 21.92 12.07 12.42
CA ALA A 33 23.31 11.61 12.40
C ALA A 33 23.67 11.18 10.98
N VAL A 34 24.73 11.75 10.41
CA VAL A 34 25.29 11.39 9.11
C VAL A 34 26.79 11.20 9.29
N GLU A 35 27.31 10.03 8.95
CA GLU A 35 28.74 9.70 9.04
C GLU A 35 29.37 10.01 10.40
N GLY A 36 28.61 9.81 11.49
CA GLY A 36 29.08 10.07 12.86
C GLY A 36 28.98 11.51 13.33
N VAL A 37 28.54 12.43 12.48
CA VAL A 37 28.29 13.84 12.84
C VAL A 37 26.81 14.03 13.16
N MET A 38 26.52 14.63 14.34
CA MET A 38 25.15 14.94 14.78
C MET A 38 24.79 16.37 14.42
N SER A 39 23.55 16.57 13.91
CA SER A 39 22.98 17.92 13.78
C SER A 39 22.63 18.52 15.15
N SER A 40 22.32 19.81 15.19
CA SER A 40 21.65 20.43 16.35
C SER A 40 20.29 19.81 16.62
N LEU A 41 19.87 19.81 17.90
CA LEU A 41 18.54 19.36 18.32
C LEU A 41 17.47 20.35 17.86
N SER A 42 16.51 19.87 17.06
CA SER A 42 15.34 20.63 16.61
C SER A 42 14.07 20.11 17.26
N PRO A 43 13.11 20.98 17.63
CA PRO A 43 11.84 20.55 18.22
C PRO A 43 11.01 19.79 17.17
N VAL A 44 10.27 18.77 17.64
CA VAL A 44 9.29 18.03 16.81
C VAL A 44 7.90 18.58 17.13
N ILE A 45 7.38 19.43 16.26
CA ILE A 45 6.15 20.18 16.48
C ILE A 45 4.87 19.47 16.01
N SER A 46 5.00 18.44 15.15
CA SER A 46 3.85 17.73 14.56
C SER A 46 4.14 16.22 14.39
N GLY A 47 3.09 15.47 14.09
CA GLY A 47 3.16 14.04 13.81
C GLY A 47 3.28 13.15 15.07
N VAL A 48 3.12 11.85 14.86
CA VAL A 48 3.35 10.81 15.87
C VAL A 48 4.81 10.34 15.82
N PRO A 49 5.42 9.98 16.95
CA PRO A 49 6.82 9.53 16.98
C PRO A 49 7.00 8.20 16.22
N GLN A 50 7.56 8.24 15.03
CA GLN A 50 7.84 7.04 14.23
C GLN A 50 8.79 6.08 14.98
N GLY A 51 8.60 4.77 14.77
CA GLY A 51 9.41 3.73 15.41
C GLY A 51 9.01 3.40 16.86
N THR A 52 7.97 4.01 17.40
CA THR A 52 7.45 3.66 18.73
C THR A 52 6.27 2.69 18.62
N VAL A 53 6.10 1.83 19.62
CA VAL A 53 5.04 0.79 19.64
C VAL A 53 3.64 1.40 19.55
N ILE A 54 3.42 2.59 20.11
CA ILE A 54 2.10 3.23 20.10
C ILE A 54 1.81 4.10 18.87
N ALA A 55 2.83 4.47 18.10
CA ALA A 55 2.66 5.38 16.96
C ALA A 55 1.63 4.89 15.93
N PRO A 56 1.61 3.60 15.51
CA PRO A 56 0.60 3.11 14.59
C PRO A 56 -0.83 3.25 15.13
N VAL A 57 -1.03 2.96 16.42
CA VAL A 57 -2.35 3.08 17.05
C VAL A 57 -2.80 4.54 17.14
N LEU A 58 -1.90 5.45 17.49
CA LEU A 58 -2.19 6.87 17.53
C LEU A 58 -2.49 7.44 16.14
N PHE A 59 -1.77 6.97 15.13
CA PHE A 59 -2.04 7.36 13.74
C PHE A 59 -3.41 6.85 13.27
N LEU A 60 -3.75 5.58 13.50
CA LEU A 60 -5.06 5.02 13.17
C LEU A 60 -6.18 5.78 13.89
N LEU A 61 -5.99 6.15 15.16
CA LEU A 61 -6.96 6.98 15.88
C LEU A 61 -7.10 8.38 15.25
N MET A 62 -5.99 8.95 14.77
CA MET A 62 -6.00 10.26 14.12
C MET A 62 -6.83 10.25 12.84
N ILE A 63 -6.75 9.18 12.03
CA ILE A 63 -7.46 9.08 10.73
C ILE A 63 -8.85 8.42 10.83
N SER A 64 -9.25 7.93 12.02
CA SER A 64 -10.43 7.07 12.18
C SER A 64 -11.77 7.71 11.83
N ASP A 65 -11.87 9.03 11.85
CA ASP A 65 -13.09 9.78 11.54
C ASP A 65 -13.17 10.24 10.07
N MET A 66 -12.07 10.19 9.31
CA MET A 66 -12.07 10.57 7.89
C MET A 66 -13.20 9.92 7.07
N ALA A 67 -13.49 8.64 7.34
CA ALA A 67 -14.56 7.92 6.64
C ALA A 67 -15.98 8.42 6.99
N ARG A 68 -16.14 9.28 8.00
CA ARG A 68 -17.43 9.87 8.37
C ARG A 68 -17.78 11.10 7.55
N GLU A 69 -16.79 11.70 6.90
CA GLU A 69 -16.94 12.92 6.10
C GLU A 69 -17.55 12.65 4.72
N VAL A 70 -17.56 11.39 4.29
CA VAL A 70 -18.04 11.00 2.96
C VAL A 70 -19.48 10.47 3.00
N SER A 71 -20.16 10.53 1.86
CA SER A 71 -21.50 9.99 1.66
C SER A 71 -21.55 8.48 1.92
N SER A 72 -22.72 7.97 2.34
CA SER A 72 -22.92 6.55 2.66
C SER A 72 -22.71 5.59 1.48
N CYS A 73 -22.71 6.09 0.24
CA CYS A 73 -22.46 5.33 -0.98
C CYS A 73 -20.98 5.31 -1.40
N THR A 74 -20.13 6.06 -0.73
CA THR A 74 -18.67 6.08 -0.94
C THR A 74 -17.97 5.32 0.18
N ARG A 75 -17.01 4.48 -0.17
CA ARG A 75 -16.22 3.71 0.79
C ARG A 75 -14.82 4.24 0.88
N VAL A 76 -14.36 4.50 2.07
CA VAL A 76 -12.98 4.85 2.37
C VAL A 76 -12.33 3.65 3.06
N SER A 77 -11.17 3.24 2.57
CA SER A 77 -10.34 2.19 3.16
C SER A 77 -8.94 2.73 3.32
N SER A 78 -8.34 2.58 4.49
CA SER A 78 -6.98 3.05 4.74
C SER A 78 -6.12 1.92 5.30
N PHE A 79 -4.90 1.83 4.79
CA PHE A 79 -3.85 0.99 5.34
C PHE A 79 -2.67 1.89 5.69
N VAL A 80 -2.59 2.28 6.95
CA VAL A 80 -1.68 3.30 7.46
C VAL A 80 -1.90 4.62 6.70
N ASP A 81 -0.94 5.06 5.90
CA ASP A 81 -0.97 6.28 5.08
C ASP A 81 -1.59 6.08 3.68
N ASP A 82 -1.66 4.83 3.19
CA ASP A 82 -2.32 4.53 1.93
C ASP A 82 -3.84 4.54 2.11
N THR A 83 -4.51 5.47 1.44
CA THR A 83 -5.97 5.63 1.51
C THR A 83 -6.60 5.47 0.14
N GLN A 84 -7.66 4.68 0.09
CA GLN A 84 -8.45 4.42 -1.11
C GLN A 84 -9.87 4.92 -0.90
N VAL A 85 -10.37 5.65 -1.88
CA VAL A 85 -11.75 6.10 -1.95
C VAL A 85 -12.42 5.38 -3.11
N LYS A 86 -13.51 4.66 -2.84
CA LYS A 86 -14.20 3.79 -3.81
C LYS A 86 -15.69 4.14 -3.87
N LYS A 87 -16.21 4.26 -5.08
CA LYS A 87 -17.64 4.48 -5.32
C LYS A 87 -18.14 3.63 -6.48
N GLY A 88 -19.28 2.97 -6.28
CA GLY A 88 -20.00 2.32 -7.38
C GLY A 88 -20.73 3.39 -8.21
N ILE A 89 -20.47 3.41 -9.51
CA ILE A 89 -21.07 4.35 -10.45
C ILE A 89 -22.26 3.66 -11.13
N LYS A 90 -23.46 4.25 -10.97
CA LYS A 90 -24.69 3.84 -11.65
C LYS A 90 -25.20 4.95 -12.57
N ASP A 91 -25.18 6.17 -12.08
CA ASP A 91 -25.46 7.40 -12.82
C ASP A 91 -24.14 8.18 -12.92
N VAL A 92 -23.55 8.17 -14.13
CA VAL A 92 -22.21 8.75 -14.36
C VAL A 92 -22.17 10.20 -13.92
N ALA A 93 -23.16 11.02 -14.28
CA ALA A 93 -23.15 12.45 -13.97
C ALA A 93 -23.24 12.71 -12.45
N ASN A 94 -24.24 12.13 -11.78
CA ASN A 94 -24.50 12.38 -10.37
C ASN A 94 -23.47 11.69 -9.45
N ASP A 95 -23.09 10.46 -9.76
CA ASP A 95 -22.17 9.70 -8.92
C ASP A 95 -20.75 10.25 -8.99
N CYS A 96 -20.30 10.72 -10.16
CA CYS A 96 -19.00 11.35 -10.30
C CYS A 96 -18.95 12.70 -9.57
N LEU A 97 -19.98 13.52 -9.63
CA LEU A 97 -20.09 14.76 -8.86
C LEU A 97 -20.08 14.47 -7.34
N THR A 98 -20.81 13.46 -6.92
CA THR A 98 -20.84 13.03 -5.51
C THR A 98 -19.45 12.58 -5.07
N LEU A 99 -18.74 11.78 -5.89
CA LEU A 99 -17.37 11.34 -5.55
C LEU A 99 -16.42 12.53 -5.45
N GLN A 100 -16.52 13.53 -6.35
CA GLN A 100 -15.70 14.74 -6.25
C GLN A 100 -16.01 15.54 -4.98
N SER A 101 -17.30 15.64 -4.59
CA SER A 101 -17.70 16.27 -3.34
C SER A 101 -17.17 15.54 -2.11
N ASP A 102 -17.21 14.20 -2.12
CA ASP A 102 -16.66 13.36 -1.06
C ASP A 102 -15.14 13.49 -0.96
N LEU A 103 -14.43 13.59 -2.11
CA LEU A 103 -12.99 13.88 -2.12
C LEU A 103 -12.70 15.25 -1.50
N GLN A 104 -13.49 16.28 -1.83
CA GLN A 104 -13.32 17.62 -1.23
C GLN A 104 -13.53 17.58 0.28
N ALA A 105 -14.54 16.86 0.77
CA ALA A 105 -14.76 16.70 2.21
C ALA A 105 -13.57 16.03 2.92
N ILE A 106 -12.92 15.05 2.27
CA ILE A 106 -11.68 14.44 2.78
C ILE A 106 -10.52 15.45 2.79
N TYR A 107 -10.43 16.31 1.78
CA TYR A 107 -9.38 17.34 1.70
C TYR A 107 -9.55 18.38 2.81
N ASP A 108 -10.79 18.86 3.00
CA ASP A 108 -11.13 19.82 4.07
C ASP A 108 -10.85 19.21 5.45
N TRP A 109 -11.23 17.95 5.65
CA TRP A 109 -10.88 17.20 6.86
C TRP A 109 -9.36 17.12 7.07
N ALA A 110 -8.58 16.88 6.02
CA ALA A 110 -7.13 16.79 6.14
C ALA A 110 -6.51 18.12 6.57
N ASP A 111 -6.99 19.24 6.04
CA ASP A 111 -6.57 20.58 6.44
C ASP A 111 -6.90 20.85 7.92
N ASP A 112 -8.11 20.49 8.37
CA ASP A 112 -8.55 20.62 9.76
C ASP A 112 -7.67 19.80 10.73
N VAL A 113 -7.23 18.62 10.30
CA VAL A 113 -6.36 17.76 11.12
C VAL A 113 -4.87 18.10 10.98
N GLY A 114 -4.50 18.99 10.05
CA GLY A 114 -3.13 19.35 9.76
C GLY A 114 -2.37 18.23 9.02
N CYS A 115 -3.07 17.38 8.27
CA CYS A 115 -2.50 16.39 7.37
C CYS A 115 -2.43 16.96 5.94
N GLN A 116 -1.37 16.65 5.21
CA GLN A 116 -1.22 17.08 3.83
C GLN A 116 -1.19 15.88 2.91
N PHE A 117 -2.05 15.88 1.91
CA PHE A 117 -1.99 14.92 0.82
C PHE A 117 -0.92 15.32 -0.20
N ASN A 118 -0.27 14.32 -0.79
CA ASN A 118 0.65 14.55 -1.89
C ASN A 118 -0.10 14.43 -3.22
N SER A 119 -0.49 15.56 -3.81
CA SER A 119 -1.25 15.63 -5.06
C SER A 119 -0.60 14.85 -6.23
N LYS A 120 0.73 14.73 -6.23
CA LYS A 120 1.47 13.99 -7.28
C LYS A 120 1.32 12.46 -7.19
N LYS A 121 0.78 11.95 -6.06
CA LYS A 121 0.57 10.52 -5.83
C LYS A 121 -0.88 10.10 -6.04
N PHE A 122 -1.77 11.03 -6.37
CA PHE A 122 -3.15 10.68 -6.66
C PHE A 122 -3.24 9.92 -7.98
N GLU A 123 -3.90 8.79 -7.95
CA GLU A 123 -4.15 7.93 -9.09
C GLU A 123 -5.61 7.51 -9.08
N CYS A 124 -6.23 7.42 -10.25
CA CYS A 124 -7.59 6.94 -10.44
C CYS A 124 -7.58 5.75 -11.39
N VAL A 125 -8.25 4.67 -11.02
CA VAL A 125 -8.57 3.56 -11.94
C VAL A 125 -10.07 3.39 -11.94
N ARG A 126 -10.59 3.24 -13.13
CA ARG A 126 -12.02 3.05 -13.36
C ARG A 126 -12.27 1.66 -13.91
N TYR A 127 -12.94 0.86 -13.12
CA TYR A 127 -13.40 -0.47 -13.52
C TYR A 127 -14.74 -0.35 -14.25
N TRP A 128 -14.67 -0.05 -15.55
CA TRP A 128 -15.86 0.24 -16.31
C TRP A 128 -15.95 -0.61 -17.58
N PRO A 129 -17.00 -1.42 -17.75
CA PRO A 129 -17.20 -2.20 -18.96
C PRO A 129 -17.77 -1.40 -20.14
N GLY A 130 -18.12 -0.12 -19.94
CA GLY A 130 -18.76 0.75 -20.92
C GLY A 130 -17.83 1.81 -21.53
N THR A 131 -18.33 2.49 -22.54
CA THR A 131 -17.61 3.54 -23.27
C THR A 131 -17.80 4.95 -22.71
N GLU A 132 -18.76 5.13 -21.78
CA GLU A 132 -19.04 6.43 -21.17
C GLU A 132 -18.05 6.72 -20.05
N SER A 133 -17.38 7.84 -20.14
CA SER A 133 -16.44 8.39 -19.16
C SER A 133 -17.02 9.70 -18.62
N PRO A 134 -16.74 10.11 -17.38
CA PRO A 134 -17.13 11.43 -16.94
C PRO A 134 -16.50 12.50 -17.82
N GLU A 135 -17.24 13.55 -18.07
CA GLU A 135 -16.79 14.66 -18.92
C GLU A 135 -15.56 15.38 -18.34
N GLN A 136 -15.40 15.33 -17.03
CA GLN A 136 -14.29 16.00 -16.35
C GLN A 136 -13.52 15.05 -15.42
N PRO A 137 -12.18 15.23 -15.34
CA PRO A 137 -11.35 14.46 -14.40
C PRO A 137 -11.67 14.88 -12.96
N TYR A 138 -11.44 13.97 -12.02
CA TYR A 138 -11.42 14.31 -10.60
C TYR A 138 -10.26 15.25 -10.28
N LEU A 139 -10.45 16.14 -9.31
CA LEU A 139 -9.46 17.12 -8.90
C LEU A 139 -8.84 16.73 -7.55
N SER A 140 -7.55 16.92 -7.44
CA SER A 140 -6.78 16.83 -6.20
C SER A 140 -6.93 18.12 -5.35
N PRO A 141 -6.43 18.16 -4.08
CA PRO A 141 -6.59 19.32 -3.20
C PRO A 141 -6.08 20.65 -3.76
N ASP A 142 -5.07 20.60 -4.62
CA ASP A 142 -4.48 21.77 -5.28
C ASP A 142 -5.18 22.14 -6.61
N GLY A 143 -6.30 21.49 -6.93
CA GLY A 143 -7.04 21.69 -8.17
C GLY A 143 -6.42 21.03 -9.40
N THR A 144 -5.34 20.24 -9.24
CA THR A 144 -4.72 19.51 -10.34
C THR A 144 -5.59 18.32 -10.74
N PRO A 145 -5.83 18.06 -12.03
CA PRO A 145 -6.56 16.87 -12.46
C PRO A 145 -5.85 15.59 -12.06
N ILE A 146 -6.60 14.67 -11.45
CA ILE A 146 -6.11 13.34 -11.09
C ILE A 146 -6.02 12.50 -12.36
N GLN A 147 -4.84 11.93 -12.62
CA GLN A 147 -4.61 11.12 -13.80
C GLN A 147 -5.35 9.79 -13.71
N GLU A 148 -6.18 9.50 -14.70
CA GLU A 148 -6.75 8.18 -14.89
C GLU A 148 -5.71 7.22 -15.49
N LYS A 149 -5.59 6.03 -14.92
CA LYS A 149 -4.66 4.98 -15.35
C LYS A 149 -5.41 3.69 -15.65
N SER A 150 -4.91 2.91 -16.57
CA SER A 150 -5.42 1.55 -16.84
C SER A 150 -5.04 0.54 -15.76
N HIS A 151 -4.05 0.86 -14.94
CA HIS A 151 -3.62 0.04 -13.81
C HIS A 151 -3.00 0.90 -12.72
N LEU A 152 -3.08 0.40 -11.49
CA LEU A 152 -2.40 0.97 -10.32
C LEU A 152 -1.87 -0.15 -9.43
N ARG A 153 -0.90 0.19 -8.60
CA ARG A 153 -0.35 -0.72 -7.61
C ARG A 153 -0.92 -0.42 -6.23
N ASP A 154 -1.67 -1.38 -5.68
CA ASP A 154 -2.27 -1.30 -4.36
C ASP A 154 -1.68 -2.36 -3.43
N LEU A 155 -1.08 -1.94 -2.32
CA LEU A 155 -0.43 -2.81 -1.33
C LEU A 155 0.44 -3.92 -1.96
N GLY A 156 1.12 -3.59 -3.05
CA GLY A 156 2.03 -4.51 -3.73
C GLY A 156 1.40 -5.38 -4.82
N VAL A 157 0.08 -5.29 -5.04
CA VAL A 157 -0.64 -5.99 -6.12
C VAL A 157 -0.98 -5.00 -7.23
N GLU A 158 -0.74 -5.36 -8.49
CA GLU A 158 -1.18 -4.57 -9.65
C GLU A 158 -2.66 -4.87 -9.92
N LEU A 159 -3.47 -3.82 -9.91
CA LEU A 159 -4.89 -3.86 -10.23
C LEU A 159 -5.10 -3.20 -11.59
N SER A 160 -5.77 -3.87 -12.51
CA SER A 160 -6.05 -3.36 -13.86
C SER A 160 -7.54 -3.02 -14.02
N ASP A 161 -7.85 -2.07 -14.88
CA ASP A 161 -9.20 -1.59 -15.18
C ASP A 161 -10.13 -2.67 -15.74
N ASP A 162 -9.55 -3.68 -16.41
CA ASP A 162 -10.25 -4.87 -16.91
C ASP A 162 -10.48 -5.95 -15.84
N CYS A 163 -10.12 -5.68 -14.58
CA CYS A 163 -10.17 -6.63 -13.46
C CYS A 163 -9.30 -7.89 -13.68
N SER A 164 -8.37 -7.90 -14.64
CA SER A 164 -7.40 -8.98 -14.81
C SER A 164 -6.19 -8.80 -13.91
N PHE A 165 -5.53 -9.92 -13.58
CA PHE A 165 -4.24 -9.92 -12.89
C PHE A 165 -3.05 -10.27 -13.79
N ASN A 166 -3.24 -10.21 -15.11
CA ASN A 166 -2.20 -10.59 -16.07
C ASN A 166 -0.92 -9.80 -15.87
N LEU A 167 -1.03 -8.47 -15.71
CA LEU A 167 0.12 -7.59 -15.46
C LEU A 167 0.81 -7.93 -14.14
N HIS A 168 0.04 -8.21 -13.10
CA HIS A 168 0.58 -8.62 -11.80
C HIS A 168 1.37 -9.93 -11.92
N ILE A 169 0.79 -10.94 -12.54
CA ILE A 169 1.43 -12.26 -12.76
C ILE A 169 2.73 -12.10 -13.55
N GLU A 170 2.76 -11.30 -14.61
CA GLU A 170 3.96 -11.03 -15.39
C GLU A 170 5.05 -10.35 -14.57
N ASN A 171 4.67 -9.40 -13.73
CA ASN A 171 5.58 -8.72 -12.80
C ASN A 171 6.15 -9.70 -11.77
N VAL A 172 5.31 -10.55 -11.16
CA VAL A 172 5.74 -11.58 -10.20
C VAL A 172 6.72 -12.56 -10.86
N VAL A 173 6.37 -13.11 -12.03
CA VAL A 173 7.24 -14.01 -12.80
C VAL A 173 8.59 -13.35 -13.11
N THR A 174 8.58 -12.09 -13.51
CA THR A 174 9.79 -11.33 -13.81
C THR A 174 10.67 -11.14 -12.57
N ILE A 175 10.07 -10.76 -11.44
CA ILE A 175 10.80 -10.56 -10.18
C ILE A 175 11.40 -11.87 -9.69
N VAL A 176 10.62 -12.95 -9.67
CA VAL A 176 11.08 -14.27 -9.20
C VAL A 176 12.17 -14.82 -10.12
N SER A 177 12.04 -14.65 -11.45
CA SER A 177 13.08 -15.05 -12.40
C SER A 177 14.40 -14.32 -12.17
N LYS A 178 14.36 -13.00 -11.88
CA LYS A 178 15.56 -12.23 -11.52
C LYS A 178 16.18 -12.74 -10.21
N LEU A 179 15.35 -13.06 -9.22
CA LEU A 179 15.81 -13.63 -7.95
C LEU A 179 16.43 -15.00 -8.12
N ILE A 180 15.87 -15.87 -8.97
CA ILE A 180 16.47 -17.16 -9.33
C ILE A 180 17.86 -16.94 -9.92
N GLY A 181 18.00 -16.06 -10.89
CA GLY A 181 19.29 -15.73 -11.46
C GLY A 181 20.31 -15.21 -10.42
N TRP A 182 19.85 -14.42 -9.45
CA TRP A 182 20.70 -13.96 -8.34
C TRP A 182 21.10 -15.12 -7.43
N VAL A 183 20.15 -15.98 -6.99
CA VAL A 183 20.43 -17.15 -6.16
C VAL A 183 21.44 -18.07 -6.84
N LEU A 184 21.23 -18.36 -8.13
CA LEU A 184 22.11 -19.25 -8.89
C LEU A 184 23.52 -18.69 -9.09
N ARG A 185 23.72 -17.39 -9.08
CA ARG A 185 25.06 -16.76 -9.11
C ARG A 185 25.72 -16.70 -7.76
N THR A 186 24.94 -16.48 -6.70
CA THR A 186 25.47 -16.27 -5.34
C THR A 186 25.79 -17.57 -4.63
N PHE A 187 24.90 -18.55 -4.71
CA PHE A 187 25.09 -19.85 -4.03
C PHE A 187 25.69 -20.86 -5.02
N ARG A 188 26.88 -21.33 -4.73
CA ARG A 188 27.56 -22.36 -5.56
C ARG A 188 27.02 -23.76 -5.27
N SER A 189 26.66 -24.06 -4.02
CA SER A 189 26.09 -25.35 -3.63
C SER A 189 24.70 -25.54 -4.27
N ARG A 190 24.50 -26.69 -4.89
CA ARG A 190 23.23 -27.11 -5.53
C ARG A 190 22.54 -28.24 -4.79
N THR A 191 23.03 -28.56 -3.58
CA THR A 191 22.42 -29.61 -2.79
C THR A 191 20.96 -29.30 -2.50
N LYS A 192 20.14 -30.35 -2.40
CA LYS A 192 18.70 -30.26 -2.14
C LYS A 192 18.39 -29.34 -0.95
N LEU A 193 19.16 -29.48 0.14
CA LEU A 193 18.93 -28.68 1.37
C LEU A 193 19.09 -27.18 1.11
N VAL A 194 20.20 -26.77 0.48
CA VAL A 194 20.48 -25.36 0.20
C VAL A 194 19.45 -24.77 -0.76
N MET A 195 19.16 -25.49 -1.83
CA MET A 195 18.21 -25.02 -2.85
C MET A 195 16.78 -24.91 -2.32
N LEU A 196 16.31 -25.90 -1.55
CA LEU A 196 14.97 -25.82 -0.94
C LEU A 196 14.89 -24.69 0.11
N THR A 197 15.96 -24.44 0.86
CA THR A 197 16.00 -23.30 1.79
C THR A 197 15.92 -21.98 1.04
N CYS A 198 16.67 -21.82 -0.06
CA CYS A 198 16.57 -20.63 -0.91
C CYS A 198 15.17 -20.48 -1.53
N TRP A 199 14.58 -21.57 -1.98
CA TRP A 199 13.22 -21.55 -2.51
C TRP A 199 12.22 -21.04 -1.48
N SER A 200 12.13 -21.69 -0.33
CA SER A 200 11.13 -21.38 0.70
C SER A 200 11.31 -19.98 1.30
N SER A 201 12.54 -19.51 1.48
CA SER A 201 12.80 -18.24 2.14
C SER A 201 12.78 -17.03 1.21
N LEU A 202 13.19 -17.17 -0.06
CA LEU A 202 13.39 -16.04 -0.97
C LEU A 202 12.40 -15.99 -2.12
N LEU A 203 12.01 -17.13 -2.67
CA LEU A 203 11.24 -17.22 -3.91
C LEU A 203 9.76 -17.45 -3.64
N GLN A 204 9.44 -18.47 -2.86
CA GLN A 204 8.06 -18.88 -2.57
C GLN A 204 7.28 -17.76 -1.90
N SER A 205 7.88 -17.02 -0.97
CA SER A 205 7.21 -15.89 -0.30
C SER A 205 6.72 -14.81 -1.28
N ARG A 206 7.36 -14.68 -2.44
CA ARG A 206 6.93 -13.74 -3.49
C ARG A 206 5.77 -14.28 -4.31
N LEU A 207 5.74 -15.60 -4.53
CA LEU A 207 4.65 -16.27 -5.24
C LEU A 207 3.40 -16.40 -4.36
N ASP A 208 3.57 -16.57 -3.06
CA ASP A 208 2.46 -16.76 -2.12
C ASP A 208 1.81 -15.45 -1.67
N TYR A 209 2.51 -14.30 -1.83
CA TYR A 209 1.99 -13.02 -1.37
C TYR A 209 0.68 -12.66 -2.06
N CYS A 210 -0.41 -12.54 -1.28
CA CYS A 210 -1.77 -12.25 -1.76
C CYS A 210 -2.28 -13.21 -2.85
N SER A 211 -1.72 -14.41 -3.00
CA SER A 211 -2.09 -15.37 -4.06
C SER A 211 -3.58 -15.71 -4.06
N GLN A 212 -4.26 -15.69 -2.92
CA GLN A 212 -5.71 -15.88 -2.83
C GLN A 212 -6.51 -14.81 -3.59
N LEU A 213 -5.92 -13.66 -3.90
CA LEU A 213 -6.57 -12.61 -4.67
C LEU A 213 -6.37 -12.79 -6.18
N TRP A 214 -5.13 -13.11 -6.59
CA TRP A 214 -4.70 -13.07 -7.99
C TRP A 214 -4.40 -14.44 -8.61
N SER A 215 -4.63 -15.54 -7.87
CA SER A 215 -4.38 -16.90 -8.39
C SER A 215 -5.09 -17.11 -9.74
N PRO A 216 -4.34 -17.41 -10.83
CA PRO A 216 -4.94 -17.50 -12.13
C PRO A 216 -5.79 -18.76 -12.30
N SER A 217 -6.86 -18.63 -13.06
CA SER A 217 -7.66 -19.78 -13.55
C SER A 217 -7.33 -20.18 -14.99
N ASP A 218 -6.65 -19.30 -15.72
CA ASP A 218 -6.27 -19.56 -17.10
C ASP A 218 -4.97 -20.36 -17.21
N GLN A 219 -4.94 -21.29 -18.18
CA GLN A 219 -3.82 -22.21 -18.36
C GLN A 219 -2.51 -21.52 -18.76
N ALA A 220 -2.59 -20.39 -19.46
CA ALA A 220 -1.40 -19.66 -19.91
C ALA A 220 -0.64 -19.06 -18.72
N SER A 221 -1.34 -18.40 -17.80
CA SER A 221 -0.78 -17.83 -16.59
C SER A 221 -0.27 -18.90 -15.62
N ILE A 222 -1.00 -20.01 -15.45
CA ILE A 222 -0.55 -21.17 -14.67
C ILE A 222 0.77 -21.70 -15.24
N THR A 223 0.85 -21.88 -16.54
CA THR A 223 2.07 -22.38 -17.20
C THR A 223 3.27 -21.46 -17.01
N LYS A 224 3.06 -20.11 -17.02
CA LYS A 224 4.12 -19.13 -16.74
C LYS A 224 4.66 -19.29 -15.30
N LEU A 225 3.77 -19.43 -14.31
CA LEU A 225 4.17 -19.60 -12.90
C LEU A 225 4.88 -20.94 -12.67
N GLU A 226 4.37 -22.03 -13.24
CA GLU A 226 5.02 -23.34 -13.16
C GLU A 226 6.39 -23.34 -13.84
N ALA A 227 6.56 -22.65 -14.97
CA ALA A 227 7.83 -22.55 -15.66
C ALA A 227 8.93 -21.94 -14.76
N VAL A 228 8.59 -20.99 -13.90
CA VAL A 228 9.52 -20.43 -12.92
C VAL A 228 9.98 -21.49 -11.91
N ALA A 229 9.04 -22.28 -11.38
CA ALA A 229 9.36 -23.35 -10.44
C ALA A 229 10.21 -24.44 -11.11
N ARG A 230 9.86 -24.85 -12.33
CA ARG A 230 10.65 -25.82 -13.11
C ARG A 230 12.05 -25.30 -13.41
N HIS A 231 12.18 -24.03 -13.80
CA HIS A 231 13.48 -23.42 -14.05
C HIS A 231 14.38 -23.45 -12.81
N PHE A 232 13.83 -23.26 -11.63
CA PHE A 232 14.62 -23.35 -10.40
C PHE A 232 14.97 -24.79 -10.04
N THR A 233 14.00 -25.71 -10.10
CA THR A 233 14.16 -27.09 -9.65
C THR A 233 15.12 -27.89 -10.50
N CYS A 234 15.24 -27.62 -11.81
CA CYS A 234 16.21 -28.30 -12.69
C CYS A 234 17.69 -28.02 -12.31
N HIS A 235 17.95 -27.02 -11.45
CA HIS A 235 19.28 -26.71 -10.95
C HIS A 235 19.60 -27.39 -9.60
N ILE A 236 18.68 -28.18 -9.05
CA ILE A 236 18.91 -28.99 -7.84
C ILE A 236 19.72 -30.23 -8.20
N GLU A 237 20.77 -30.53 -7.46
CA GLU A 237 21.60 -31.71 -7.65
C GLU A 237 20.77 -33.00 -7.69
N GLY A 238 20.92 -33.80 -8.73
CA GLY A 238 20.14 -35.03 -8.96
C GLY A 238 18.76 -34.82 -9.58
N MET A 239 18.38 -33.59 -9.95
CA MET A 239 17.12 -33.30 -10.64
C MET A 239 17.33 -32.87 -12.12
N GLU A 240 18.57 -32.86 -12.58
CA GLU A 240 18.91 -32.47 -13.94
C GLU A 240 18.20 -33.41 -14.96
N GLY A 241 17.51 -32.81 -15.95
CA GLY A 241 16.87 -33.55 -17.04
C GLY A 241 15.60 -34.34 -16.66
N LYS A 242 15.07 -34.19 -15.46
CA LYS A 242 13.77 -34.76 -15.13
C LYS A 242 12.64 -33.89 -15.69
N ASN A 243 11.79 -34.50 -16.52
CA ASN A 243 10.55 -33.89 -17.01
C ASN A 243 9.47 -34.00 -15.89
N TYR A 244 8.74 -32.93 -15.69
CA TYR A 244 7.55 -32.90 -14.85
C TYR A 244 6.31 -33.09 -15.71
#